data_8315abfdd22dcb0ce5819cacf9b608e5
#
_entry.id   8315abfdd22dcb0ce5819cacf9b608e5
#
_cell.length_a   1.000
_cell.length_b   1.000
_cell.length_c   1.000
_cell.angle_alpha   90.00
_cell.angle_beta   90.00
_cell.angle_gamma   90.00
#
_symmetry.space_group_name_H-M   'P 1'
#
loop_
_entity.id
_entity.type
_entity.pdbx_description
1 polymer ?
#
loop_
_entity_poly.entity_id
_entity_poly.type
_entity_poly.pdbx_seq_one_letter_code
_entity_poly.pdbx_strand_id
1 'polypeptide(L)'
;DYECSNYDSEEQNKKYIFENLLFQHKTLPMGEFAIGTNTTAYAMGQQFGISHLLPILIEEKTGPHFAIGDTCFSHEEELRTYNPDGKEMIAKENDYSLLRHTDSRHAYFGCHTDITIPYHELGDIIVNGRDGRKIPIIKEGRFVLPGTEALNEPLR
;
A
#
# COMPACT_ATOMS: atom_id res chain seq x y z
N ASP A 1 -0.06 -6.09 14.01
CA ASP A 1 -1.27 -6.65 14.65
C ASP A 1 -2.50 -5.99 14.04
N TYR A 2 -3.59 -6.75 13.93
CA TYR A 2 -4.86 -6.27 13.40
C TYR A 2 -5.90 -6.28 14.51
N GLU A 3 -6.65 -5.19 14.60
CA GLU A 3 -7.78 -5.05 15.51
C GLU A 3 -9.03 -4.67 14.71
N CYS A 4 -10.18 -5.09 15.19
CA CYS A 4 -11.46 -4.80 14.58
C CYS A 4 -12.48 -4.59 15.68
N SER A 5 -13.37 -3.66 15.49
CA SER A 5 -14.47 -3.35 16.40
C SER A 5 -15.86 -3.35 15.71
N ASN A 6 -15.97 -4.05 14.59
CA ASN A 6 -17.20 -4.11 13.79
C ASN A 6 -18.35 -4.83 14.52
N TYR A 7 -18.03 -5.67 15.52
CA TYR A 7 -18.96 -6.47 16.27
C TYR A 7 -18.75 -6.29 17.78
N ASP A 8 -19.78 -6.56 18.57
CA ASP A 8 -19.75 -6.43 20.05
C ASP A 8 -18.97 -7.59 20.73
N SER A 9 -18.63 -8.63 19.99
CA SER A 9 -17.92 -9.82 20.49
C SER A 9 -16.49 -9.89 19.96
N GLU A 10 -15.53 -10.09 20.85
CA GLU A 10 -14.12 -10.29 20.48
C GLU A 10 -13.94 -11.49 19.53
N GLU A 11 -14.69 -12.56 19.75
CA GLU A 11 -14.65 -13.75 18.89
C GLU A 11 -15.11 -13.41 17.47
N GLN A 12 -16.19 -12.65 17.33
CA GLN A 12 -16.71 -12.23 16.02
C GLN A 12 -15.73 -11.26 15.32
N ASN A 13 -15.10 -10.34 16.08
CA ASN A 13 -14.08 -9.45 15.54
C ASN A 13 -12.87 -10.22 15.02
N LYS A 14 -12.36 -11.19 15.77
CA LYS A 14 -11.26 -12.07 15.35
C LYS A 14 -11.63 -12.91 14.13
N LYS A 15 -12.85 -13.43 14.08
CA LYS A 15 -13.37 -14.17 12.93
C LYS A 15 -13.44 -13.29 11.69
N TYR A 16 -13.93 -12.05 11.82
CA TYR A 16 -13.99 -11.09 10.72
C TYR A 16 -12.60 -10.79 10.15
N ILE A 17 -11.61 -10.53 11.01
CA ILE A 17 -10.22 -10.31 10.59
C ILE A 17 -9.70 -11.54 9.84
N PHE A 18 -9.87 -12.73 10.39
CA PHE A 18 -9.38 -13.95 9.79
C PHE A 18 -10.00 -14.25 8.42
N GLU A 19 -11.30 -14.04 8.27
CA GLU A 19 -12.02 -14.35 7.03
C GLU A 19 -11.86 -13.27 5.95
N ASN A 20 -11.80 -11.97 6.34
CA ASN A 20 -11.91 -10.86 5.39
C ASN A 20 -10.60 -10.07 5.17
N LEU A 21 -9.69 -10.05 6.15
CA LEU A 21 -8.38 -9.46 5.98
C LEU A 21 -7.31 -10.50 5.66
N LEU A 22 -7.31 -11.59 6.40
CA LEU A 22 -6.27 -12.61 6.28
C LEU A 22 -6.62 -13.71 5.29
N PHE A 23 -7.86 -13.72 4.75
CA PHE A 23 -8.32 -14.73 3.78
C PHE A 23 -8.00 -16.16 4.23
N GLN A 24 -8.23 -16.43 5.53
CA GLN A 24 -7.98 -17.71 6.21
C GLN A 24 -6.47 -18.08 6.35
N HIS A 25 -5.55 -17.18 6.02
CA HIS A 25 -4.14 -17.35 6.32
C HIS A 25 -3.84 -16.94 7.77
N LYS A 26 -2.85 -17.56 8.40
CA LYS A 26 -2.42 -17.17 9.76
C LYS A 26 -1.72 -15.82 9.76
N THR A 27 -0.98 -15.53 8.70
CA THR A 27 -0.26 -14.27 8.46
C THR A 27 -0.21 -14.01 6.98
N LEU A 28 -0.10 -12.73 6.59
CA LEU A 28 0.12 -12.32 5.22
C LEU A 28 1.37 -11.43 5.15
N PRO A 29 2.15 -11.52 4.07
CA PRO A 29 3.24 -10.59 3.84
C PRO A 29 2.70 -9.21 3.47
N MET A 30 3.56 -8.19 3.58
CA MET A 30 3.32 -6.92 2.92
C MET A 30 3.63 -7.10 1.43
N GLY A 31 2.62 -7.01 0.58
CA GLY A 31 2.72 -7.15 -0.87
C GLY A 31 3.06 -5.85 -1.58
N GLU A 32 2.67 -4.72 -1.00
CA GLU A 32 2.91 -3.40 -1.56
C GLU A 32 3.12 -2.35 -0.48
N PHE A 33 3.97 -1.36 -0.78
CA PHE A 33 4.03 -0.08 -0.09
C PHE A 33 4.23 1.00 -1.14
N ALA A 34 3.31 1.94 -1.22
CA ALA A 34 3.37 3.01 -2.20
C ALA A 34 2.86 4.35 -1.65
N ILE A 35 3.16 5.41 -2.38
CA ILE A 35 2.69 6.76 -2.07
C ILE A 35 2.05 7.30 -3.33
N GLY A 36 0.73 7.28 -3.39
CA GLY A 36 -0.03 7.95 -4.44
C GLY A 36 0.20 9.45 -4.39
N THR A 37 0.48 10.07 -5.53
CA THR A 37 0.85 11.48 -5.61
C THR A 37 -0.22 12.38 -6.20
N ASN A 38 -1.42 11.85 -6.46
CA ASN A 38 -2.54 12.64 -6.93
C ASN A 38 -3.26 13.35 -5.76
N THR A 39 -2.54 14.26 -5.11
CA THR A 39 -3.05 15.03 -3.97
C THR A 39 -4.20 15.95 -4.35
N THR A 40 -4.32 16.35 -5.62
CA THR A 40 -5.47 17.11 -6.12
C THR A 40 -6.75 16.25 -6.05
N ALA A 41 -6.70 15.01 -6.51
CA ALA A 41 -7.87 14.12 -6.42
C ALA A 41 -8.23 13.82 -4.95
N TYR A 42 -7.21 13.66 -4.08
CA TYR A 42 -7.45 13.54 -2.64
C TYR A 42 -8.22 14.72 -2.08
N ALA A 43 -7.72 15.95 -2.33
CA ALA A 43 -8.36 17.17 -1.83
C ALA A 43 -9.80 17.34 -2.35
N MET A 44 -10.03 17.01 -3.63
CA MET A 44 -11.38 17.03 -4.22
C MET A 44 -12.30 16.00 -3.55
N GLY A 45 -11.81 14.78 -3.32
CA GLY A 45 -12.56 13.73 -2.63
C GLY A 45 -13.01 14.19 -1.22
N GLN A 46 -12.10 14.83 -0.48
CA GLN A 46 -12.39 15.39 0.84
C GLN A 46 -13.38 16.57 0.75
N GLN A 47 -13.13 17.51 -0.14
CA GLN A 47 -13.96 18.71 -0.30
C GLN A 47 -15.42 18.37 -0.64
N PHE A 48 -15.63 17.37 -1.48
CA PHE A 48 -16.98 16.95 -1.89
C PHE A 48 -17.55 15.84 -1.01
N GLY A 49 -16.83 15.37 -0.01
CA GLY A 49 -17.28 14.32 0.91
C GLY A 49 -17.50 12.96 0.22
N ILE A 50 -16.81 12.68 -0.88
CA ILE A 50 -16.99 11.48 -1.70
C ILE A 50 -15.85 10.46 -1.56
N SER A 51 -14.87 10.71 -0.70
CA SER A 51 -13.72 9.81 -0.53
C SER A 51 -14.14 8.36 -0.27
N HIS A 52 -15.16 8.15 0.55
CA HIS A 52 -15.68 6.81 0.87
C HIS A 52 -16.41 6.12 -0.30
N LEU A 53 -16.66 6.81 -1.40
CA LEU A 53 -17.28 6.28 -2.62
C LEU A 53 -16.25 5.95 -3.70
N LEU A 54 -15.00 6.35 -3.50
CA LEU A 54 -13.95 6.09 -4.49
C LEU A 54 -13.60 4.60 -4.48
N PRO A 55 -13.53 3.96 -5.66
CA PRO A 55 -13.00 2.60 -5.74
C PRO A 55 -11.53 2.60 -5.32
N ILE A 56 -11.07 1.51 -4.72
CA ILE A 56 -9.71 1.38 -4.20
C ILE A 56 -8.63 1.72 -5.25
N LEU A 57 -8.82 1.32 -6.50
CA LEU A 57 -7.92 1.64 -7.61
C LEU A 57 -7.73 3.16 -7.86
N ILE A 58 -8.68 3.97 -7.42
CA ILE A 58 -8.56 5.45 -7.48
C ILE A 58 -7.96 5.95 -6.17
N GLU A 59 -8.44 5.43 -5.03
CA GLU A 59 -8.02 5.87 -3.71
C GLU A 59 -6.53 5.65 -3.49
N GLU A 60 -5.98 4.50 -3.89
CA GLU A 60 -4.54 4.20 -3.81
C GLU A 60 -3.65 5.20 -4.56
N LYS A 61 -4.16 5.84 -5.64
CA LYS A 61 -3.40 6.85 -6.38
C LYS A 61 -3.36 8.21 -5.68
N THR A 62 -4.20 8.42 -4.67
CA THR A 62 -4.37 9.72 -4.02
C THR A 62 -3.47 9.91 -2.80
N GLY A 63 -2.92 8.84 -2.22
CA GLY A 63 -2.14 8.97 -1.00
C GLY A 63 -1.30 7.75 -0.65
N PRO A 64 -0.66 7.78 0.52
CA PRO A 64 0.09 6.66 1.03
C PRO A 64 -0.81 5.46 1.28
N HIS A 65 -0.34 4.28 0.87
CA HIS A 65 -1.03 3.02 1.10
C HIS A 65 -0.04 1.86 1.21
N PHE A 66 -0.50 0.78 1.76
CA PHE A 66 0.20 -0.49 1.73
C PHE A 66 -0.81 -1.61 1.49
N ALA A 67 -0.36 -2.68 0.88
CA ALA A 67 -1.18 -3.87 0.72
C ALA A 67 -0.61 -5.06 1.45
N ILE A 68 -1.52 -5.90 1.95
CA ILE A 68 -1.20 -7.21 2.50
C ILE A 68 -1.62 -8.29 1.52
N GLY A 69 -0.84 -9.37 1.47
CA GLY A 69 -1.04 -10.47 0.54
C GLY A 69 -0.07 -10.45 -0.64
N ASP A 70 -0.56 -10.79 -1.80
CA ASP A 70 0.22 -10.85 -3.03
C ASP A 70 0.64 -9.46 -3.51
N THR A 71 1.72 -9.40 -4.29
CA THR A 71 2.07 -8.17 -5.01
C THR A 71 1.29 -8.09 -6.31
N CYS A 72 1.06 -6.88 -6.83
CA CYS A 72 0.46 -6.69 -8.16
C CYS A 72 1.30 -7.30 -9.29
N PHE A 73 2.60 -7.48 -9.07
CA PHE A 73 3.54 -8.04 -10.04
C PHE A 73 3.69 -9.56 -9.96
N SER A 74 3.01 -10.24 -9.04
CA SER A 74 3.15 -11.68 -8.84
C SER A 74 2.82 -12.50 -10.10
N HIS A 75 2.01 -11.98 -11.00
CA HIS A 75 1.61 -12.62 -12.25
C HIS A 75 2.25 -12.03 -13.50
N GLU A 76 3.00 -10.91 -13.38
CA GLU A 76 3.55 -10.15 -14.51
C GLU A 76 5.08 -10.24 -14.63
N GLU A 77 5.70 -11.18 -13.92
CA GLU A 77 7.17 -11.29 -13.83
C GLU A 77 7.86 -11.60 -15.16
N GLU A 78 7.11 -12.02 -16.16
CA GLU A 78 7.63 -12.24 -17.52
C GLU A 78 7.65 -10.96 -18.38
N LEU A 79 6.98 -9.91 -17.92
CA LEU A 79 6.89 -8.63 -18.63
C LEU A 79 7.92 -7.65 -18.07
N ARG A 80 8.87 -7.24 -18.91
CA ARG A 80 9.82 -6.19 -18.54
C ARG A 80 9.11 -4.86 -18.49
N THR A 81 9.09 -4.24 -17.30
CA THR A 81 8.57 -2.90 -17.09
C THR A 81 9.71 -1.91 -16.90
N TYR A 82 9.51 -0.70 -17.39
CA TYR A 82 10.52 0.38 -17.32
C TYR A 82 9.89 1.61 -16.68
N ASN A 83 10.66 2.30 -15.86
CA ASN A 83 10.25 3.61 -15.36
C ASN A 83 10.34 4.67 -16.49
N PRO A 84 9.84 5.89 -16.30
CA PRO A 84 9.92 6.96 -17.29
C PRO A 84 11.37 7.30 -17.73
N ASP A 85 12.38 7.02 -16.89
CA ASP A 85 13.78 7.26 -17.20
C ASP A 85 14.44 6.09 -17.96
N GLY A 86 13.66 5.09 -18.34
CA GLY A 86 14.12 3.92 -19.09
C GLY A 86 14.88 2.88 -18.24
N LYS A 87 14.86 2.98 -16.92
CA LYS A 87 15.41 1.94 -16.05
C LYS A 87 14.41 0.79 -15.92
N GLU A 88 14.92 -0.42 -16.10
CA GLU A 88 14.15 -1.63 -15.86
C GLU A 88 13.77 -1.73 -14.38
N MET A 89 12.49 -1.94 -14.13
CA MET A 89 11.97 -2.21 -12.80
C MET A 89 12.03 -3.71 -12.58
N ILE A 90 12.94 -4.14 -11.72
CA ILE A 90 13.14 -5.55 -11.41
C ILE A 90 12.46 -5.85 -10.08
N ALA A 91 11.43 -6.69 -10.12
CA ALA A 91 10.82 -7.24 -8.92
C ALA A 91 11.82 -8.19 -8.25
N LYS A 92 12.08 -7.96 -6.96
CA LYS A 92 12.93 -8.85 -6.19
C LYS A 92 12.15 -10.08 -5.76
N GLU A 93 12.57 -11.24 -6.20
CA GLU A 93 12.00 -12.51 -5.77
C GLU A 93 12.18 -12.77 -4.28
N ASN A 94 11.24 -13.51 -3.73
CA ASN A 94 11.25 -14.01 -2.36
C ASN A 94 10.92 -15.51 -2.35
N ASP A 95 10.97 -16.13 -1.18
CA ASP A 95 10.77 -17.58 -1.04
C ASP A 95 9.39 -18.06 -1.56
N TYR A 96 8.37 -17.22 -1.51
CA TYR A 96 7.04 -17.54 -2.04
C TYR A 96 6.98 -17.40 -3.55
N SER A 97 7.47 -16.30 -4.11
CA SER A 97 7.44 -16.08 -5.56
C SER A 97 8.27 -17.13 -6.31
N LEU A 98 9.36 -17.61 -5.71
CA LEU A 98 10.18 -18.69 -6.27
C LEU A 98 9.43 -20.03 -6.37
N LEU A 99 8.39 -20.27 -5.55
CA LEU A 99 7.58 -21.49 -5.63
C LEU A 99 6.83 -21.61 -6.96
N ARG A 100 6.63 -20.52 -7.72
CA ARG A 100 5.97 -20.58 -9.03
C ARG A 100 6.64 -21.56 -10.01
N HIS A 101 7.93 -21.78 -9.84
CA HIS A 101 8.72 -22.70 -10.67
C HIS A 101 8.59 -24.16 -10.24
N THR A 102 8.17 -24.43 -9.00
CA THR A 102 8.12 -25.78 -8.42
C THR A 102 6.73 -26.18 -7.92
N ASP A 103 6.00 -25.25 -7.34
CA ASP A 103 4.64 -25.45 -6.82
C ASP A 103 3.82 -24.17 -6.95
N SER A 104 3.35 -23.89 -8.16
CA SER A 104 2.63 -22.65 -8.48
C SER A 104 1.39 -22.41 -7.63
N ARG A 105 0.78 -23.46 -7.07
CA ARG A 105 -0.42 -23.33 -6.22
C ARG A 105 -0.10 -22.67 -4.87
N HIS A 106 1.14 -22.73 -4.41
CA HIS A 106 1.60 -22.16 -3.16
C HIS A 106 2.44 -20.88 -3.35
N ALA A 107 2.63 -20.45 -4.60
CA ALA A 107 3.35 -19.21 -4.92
C ALA A 107 2.54 -17.94 -4.60
N TYR A 108 1.23 -18.08 -4.42
CA TYR A 108 0.29 -16.96 -4.24
C TYR A 108 -0.63 -17.21 -3.05
N PHE A 109 -0.99 -16.13 -2.37
CA PHE A 109 -1.94 -16.16 -1.26
C PHE A 109 -3.40 -16.05 -1.75
N GLY A 110 -3.60 -15.58 -2.99
CA GLY A 110 -4.92 -15.39 -3.58
C GLY A 110 -5.66 -14.17 -3.06
N CYS A 111 -4.94 -13.25 -2.43
CA CYS A 111 -5.51 -12.01 -1.91
C CYS A 111 -4.52 -10.85 -2.01
N HIS A 112 -5.05 -9.66 -2.21
CA HIS A 112 -4.33 -8.39 -2.19
C HIS A 112 -5.30 -7.35 -1.61
N THR A 113 -5.00 -6.84 -0.42
CA THR A 113 -5.87 -5.90 0.28
C THR A 113 -5.12 -4.62 0.56
N ASP A 114 -5.52 -3.55 -0.12
CA ASP A 114 -4.97 -2.22 0.08
C ASP A 114 -5.55 -1.56 1.33
N ILE A 115 -4.68 -0.87 2.03
CA ILE A 115 -5.01 -0.07 3.21
C ILE A 115 -4.46 1.33 2.95
N THR A 116 -5.35 2.29 2.73
CA THR A 116 -5.01 3.69 2.48
C THR A 116 -4.96 4.47 3.78
N ILE A 117 -4.06 5.45 3.84
CA ILE A 117 -3.90 6.32 5.01
C ILE A 117 -4.13 7.77 4.59
N PRO A 118 -5.20 8.41 5.09
CA PRO A 118 -5.49 9.79 4.72
C PRO A 118 -4.42 10.75 5.25
N TYR A 119 -4.08 11.80 4.49
CA TYR A 119 -3.00 12.73 4.87
C TYR A 119 -3.23 13.44 6.21
N HIS A 120 -4.46 13.68 6.59
CA HIS A 120 -4.78 14.34 7.86
C HIS A 120 -4.61 13.44 9.10
N GLU A 121 -4.49 12.13 8.90
CA GLU A 121 -4.21 11.13 9.94
C GLU A 121 -2.79 10.58 9.83
N LEU A 122 -2.08 10.95 8.77
CA LEU A 122 -0.73 10.46 8.51
C LEU A 122 0.29 11.22 9.36
N GLY A 123 1.13 10.48 10.06
CA GLY A 123 2.34 10.99 10.70
C GLY A 123 3.50 11.17 9.71
N ASP A 124 4.62 10.52 10.02
CA ASP A 124 5.86 10.64 9.25
C ASP A 124 6.12 9.39 8.41
N ILE A 125 6.61 9.60 7.19
CA ILE A 125 7.23 8.55 6.37
C ILE A 125 8.70 8.87 6.20
N ILE A 126 9.56 8.00 6.72
CA ILE A 126 11.02 8.17 6.73
C ILE A 126 11.69 6.95 6.16
N VAL A 127 12.56 7.15 5.16
CA VAL A 127 13.43 6.10 4.66
C VAL A 127 14.69 6.03 5.52
N ASN A 128 14.94 4.86 6.10
CA ASN A 128 16.17 4.57 6.83
C ASN A 128 17.16 3.87 5.90
N GLY A 129 18.20 4.59 5.48
CA GLY A 129 19.28 4.04 4.66
C GLY A 129 20.12 3.02 5.43
N ARG A 130 20.71 2.06 4.71
CA ARG A 130 21.65 1.08 5.30
C ARG A 130 22.91 1.73 5.88
N ASP A 131 23.24 2.93 5.44
CA ASP A 131 24.34 3.76 5.93
C ASP A 131 23.97 4.62 7.17
N GLY A 132 22.79 4.40 7.73
CA GLY A 132 22.28 5.13 8.89
C GLY A 132 21.64 6.48 8.56
N ARG A 133 21.63 6.93 7.29
CA ARG A 133 20.93 8.16 6.91
C ARG A 133 19.42 7.99 7.03
N LYS A 134 18.77 9.04 7.53
CA LYS A 134 17.32 9.14 7.57
C LYS A 134 16.87 10.19 6.57
N ILE A 135 16.03 9.79 5.63
CA ILE A 135 15.49 10.68 4.59
C ILE A 135 13.99 10.79 4.84
N PRO A 136 13.50 11.92 5.37
CA PRO A 136 12.07 12.14 5.52
C PRO A 136 11.46 12.38 4.13
N ILE A 137 10.39 11.68 3.84
CA ILE A 137 9.59 11.84 2.63
C ILE A 137 8.35 12.68 2.94
N ILE A 138 7.66 12.29 4.01
CA ILE A 138 6.49 12.99 4.54
C ILE A 138 6.72 13.24 6.03
N LYS A 139 6.30 14.39 6.51
CA LYS A 139 6.27 14.76 7.92
C LYS A 139 4.92 15.38 8.26
N GLU A 140 4.26 14.83 9.28
CA GLU A 140 2.93 15.28 9.71
C GLU A 140 1.95 15.43 8.52
N GLY A 141 1.92 14.41 7.64
CA GLY A 141 1.06 14.39 6.45
C GLY A 141 1.45 15.35 5.32
N ARG A 142 2.65 15.95 5.35
CA ARG A 142 3.14 16.88 4.33
C ARG A 142 4.41 16.36 3.67
N PHE A 143 4.50 16.47 2.37
CA PHE A 143 5.71 16.15 1.63
C PHE A 143 6.84 17.10 2.00
N VAL A 144 8.00 16.56 2.37
CA VAL A 144 9.20 17.32 2.76
C VAL A 144 10.42 16.93 1.94
N LEU A 145 10.32 15.92 1.08
CA LEU A 145 11.40 15.56 0.16
C LEU A 145 11.58 16.69 -0.87
N PRO A 146 12.82 17.18 -1.08
CA PRO A 146 13.07 18.21 -2.09
C PRO A 146 12.52 17.83 -3.47
N GLY A 147 11.81 18.76 -4.11
CA GLY A 147 11.18 18.57 -5.42
C GLY A 147 9.74 18.06 -5.35
N THR A 148 9.18 17.83 -4.16
CA THR A 148 7.79 17.37 -3.97
C THR A 148 6.87 18.47 -3.42
N GLU A 149 7.33 19.70 -3.32
CA GLU A 149 6.64 20.83 -2.67
C GLU A 149 5.25 21.10 -3.27
N ALA A 150 5.14 20.95 -4.60
CA ALA A 150 3.88 21.18 -5.31
C ALA A 150 2.78 20.20 -4.90
N LEU A 151 3.13 19.01 -4.39
CA LEU A 151 2.16 18.03 -3.90
C LEU A 151 1.42 18.50 -2.64
N ASN A 152 1.98 19.48 -1.93
CA ASN A 152 1.36 20.04 -0.74
C ASN A 152 0.30 21.11 -1.05
N GLU A 153 0.28 21.66 -2.26
CA GLU A 153 -0.64 22.77 -2.60
C GLU A 153 -2.11 22.36 -2.44
N PRO A 154 -2.56 21.23 -2.97
CA PRO A 154 -3.93 20.80 -2.78
C PRO A 154 -4.27 20.38 -1.34
N LEU A 155 -3.27 20.03 -0.53
CA LEU A 155 -3.45 19.53 0.84
C LEU A 155 -3.60 20.69 1.88
N ARG A 156 -3.65 21.93 1.46
CA ARG A 156 -3.75 23.12 2.34
C ARG A 156 -5.14 23.28 2.94
#